data_49e95081d262af3473628f07204c79e0
#
_entry.id   49e95081d262af3473628f07204c79e0
#
_cell.length_a   1.000
_cell.length_b   1.000
_cell.length_c   1.000
_cell.angle_alpha   90.00
_cell.angle_beta   90.00
_cell.angle_gamma   90.00
#
_symmetry.space_group_name_H-M   'P 1'
#
loop_
_entity.id
_entity.type
_entity.pdbx_description
1 polymer ?
#
loop_
_entity_poly.entity_id
_entity_poly.type
_entity_poly.pdbx_seq_one_letter_code
_entity_poly.pdbx_strand_id
1 'polypeptide(L)'
;MQRFTDQQYLTQDQYKDASNLDARIAIHKSFSTNPKGWFNWVFDTLAKLPAESRILELGCGSAEMWKECSSRIPAGWVITLTDLSEGMLDAAWRNLVPFGRNFKFEQMDAQSISYGNKAFDAVIANHMLYHVPDREKALAEIKRVLKDGGRLMATTVGAGHMQEMYQWLKRVNTNQRPDMFSNPFTLENGRVQLSEFFSQISIARYPDNLKATEVDAILKYIISSISAADISMEELVKIENELTATLVKIGEIFITKDSGLFEAIK
;
A
#
# COMPACT_ATOMS: atom_id res chain seq x y z
N MET A 1 8.30 -15.95 4.90
CA MET A 1 7.04 -16.07 4.16
C MET A 1 5.80 -15.86 5.04
N GLN A 2 5.76 -16.42 6.26
CA GLN A 2 4.55 -16.37 7.09
C GLN A 2 4.11 -14.95 7.53
N ARG A 3 5.00 -14.03 7.85
CA ARG A 3 4.59 -12.72 8.41
C ARG A 3 3.81 -11.81 7.43
N PHE A 4 4.10 -11.85 6.15
CA PHE A 4 3.38 -11.02 5.16
C PHE A 4 1.91 -11.37 5.03
N THR A 5 1.54 -12.63 5.30
CA THR A 5 0.19 -13.15 5.17
C THR A 5 -0.39 -13.64 6.51
N ASP A 6 0.31 -13.41 7.62
CA ASP A 6 -0.18 -13.72 8.96
C ASP A 6 -1.15 -12.63 9.40
N GLN A 7 -2.44 -12.89 9.27
CA GLN A 7 -3.50 -11.92 9.59
C GLN A 7 -3.46 -11.51 11.07
N GLN A 8 -3.08 -12.40 11.98
CA GLN A 8 -2.97 -12.05 13.41
C GLN A 8 -1.82 -11.07 13.63
N TYR A 9 -0.64 -11.33 13.08
CA TYR A 9 0.49 -10.40 13.15
C TYR A 9 0.14 -9.06 12.50
N LEU A 10 -0.51 -9.08 11.32
CA LEU A 10 -0.88 -7.86 10.61
C LEU A 10 -1.83 -6.98 11.44
N THR A 11 -2.84 -7.57 12.10
CA THR A 11 -3.86 -6.80 12.82
C THR A 11 -3.45 -6.42 14.23
N GLN A 12 -2.60 -7.22 14.93
CA GLN A 12 -2.25 -7.00 16.32
C GLN A 12 -0.92 -6.27 16.52
N ASP A 13 -0.03 -6.29 15.49
CA ASP A 13 1.29 -5.65 15.54
C ASP A 13 1.47 -4.63 14.43
N GLN A 14 1.53 -5.08 13.17
CA GLN A 14 1.97 -4.27 12.04
C GLN A 14 1.02 -3.12 11.71
N TYR A 15 -0.28 -3.38 11.75
CA TYR A 15 -1.36 -2.45 11.45
C TYR A 15 -2.36 -2.35 12.60
N LYS A 16 -1.89 -2.54 13.83
CA LYS A 16 -2.70 -2.35 15.05
C LYS A 16 -3.27 -0.94 15.11
N ASP A 17 -2.47 0.02 14.68
CA ASP A 17 -2.81 1.42 14.48
C ASP A 17 -2.05 1.99 13.28
N ALA A 18 -2.25 3.26 12.96
CA ALA A 18 -1.67 3.89 11.78
C ALA A 18 -0.17 4.23 11.90
N SER A 19 0.47 4.10 13.07
CA SER A 19 1.81 4.63 13.32
C SER A 19 2.88 4.10 12.35
N ASN A 20 2.91 2.79 12.12
CA ASN A 20 3.84 2.18 11.18
C ASN A 20 3.55 2.57 9.73
N LEU A 21 2.27 2.67 9.36
CA LEU A 21 1.85 3.08 8.03
C LEU A 21 2.19 4.55 7.78
N ASP A 22 1.93 5.42 8.75
CA ASP A 22 2.19 6.86 8.68
C ASP A 22 3.69 7.15 8.54
N ALA A 23 4.55 6.42 9.29
CA ALA A 23 6.00 6.55 9.15
C ALA A 23 6.47 6.18 7.73
N ARG A 24 5.89 5.13 7.13
CA ARG A 24 6.18 4.76 5.73
C ARG A 24 5.66 5.77 4.73
N ILE A 25 4.48 6.32 4.93
CA ILE A 25 3.93 7.36 4.06
C ILE A 25 4.76 8.64 4.15
N ALA A 26 5.23 9.00 5.34
CA ALA A 26 5.98 10.24 5.58
C ALA A 26 7.23 10.37 4.72
N ILE A 27 8.06 9.34 4.62
CA ILE A 27 9.29 9.39 3.80
C ILE A 27 8.96 9.60 2.32
N HIS A 28 7.89 8.95 1.83
CA HIS A 28 7.44 9.13 0.45
C HIS A 28 6.89 10.54 0.19
N LYS A 29 6.17 11.12 1.15
CA LYS A 29 5.65 12.49 1.02
C LYS A 29 6.77 13.54 1.05
N SER A 30 7.77 13.35 1.93
CA SER A 30 8.83 14.35 2.13
C SER A 30 9.91 14.33 1.05
N PHE A 31 10.23 13.16 0.48
CA PHE A 31 11.42 12.99 -0.34
C PHE A 31 11.15 12.43 -1.74
N SER A 32 9.88 12.29 -2.16
CA SER A 32 9.51 11.89 -3.51
C SER A 32 10.06 12.86 -4.55
N THR A 33 10.66 12.34 -5.62
CA THR A 33 11.13 13.12 -6.76
C THR A 33 10.00 13.50 -7.73
N ASN A 34 8.83 12.88 -7.57
CA ASN A 34 7.67 13.18 -8.41
C ASN A 34 6.70 14.13 -7.69
N PRO A 35 6.57 15.38 -8.15
CA PRO A 35 5.75 16.40 -7.48
C PRO A 35 4.25 16.12 -7.49
N LYS A 36 3.79 15.20 -8.35
CA LYS A 36 2.36 14.81 -8.41
C LYS A 36 1.90 14.11 -7.14
N GLY A 37 2.78 13.37 -6.48
CA GLY A 37 2.46 12.50 -5.35
C GLY A 37 1.73 11.22 -5.74
N TRP A 38 1.99 10.16 -4.97
CA TRP A 38 1.48 8.82 -5.21
C TRP A 38 -0.05 8.75 -5.23
N PHE A 39 -0.70 9.30 -4.22
CA PHE A 39 -2.15 9.20 -4.08
C PHE A 39 -2.89 9.96 -5.19
N ASN A 40 -2.39 11.12 -5.59
CA ASN A 40 -2.95 11.87 -6.72
C ASN A 40 -2.78 11.11 -8.04
N TRP A 41 -1.67 10.41 -8.22
CA TRP A 41 -1.42 9.60 -9.41
C TRP A 41 -2.37 8.38 -9.48
N VAL A 42 -2.56 7.67 -8.37
CA VAL A 42 -3.53 6.57 -8.29
C VAL A 42 -4.96 7.08 -8.52
N PHE A 43 -5.30 8.21 -7.88
CA PHE A 43 -6.63 8.80 -7.99
C PHE A 43 -6.98 9.23 -9.43
N ASP A 44 -6.02 9.60 -10.27
CA ASP A 44 -6.27 9.91 -11.68
C ASP A 44 -6.86 8.74 -12.47
N THR A 45 -6.56 7.51 -12.07
CA THR A 45 -7.18 6.33 -12.66
C THR A 45 -8.62 6.16 -12.16
N LEU A 46 -8.85 6.39 -10.86
CA LEU A 46 -10.20 6.40 -10.28
C LEU A 46 -11.09 7.48 -10.90
N ALA A 47 -10.54 8.67 -11.14
CA ALA A 47 -11.28 9.81 -11.70
C ALA A 47 -11.87 9.55 -13.10
N LYS A 48 -11.50 8.44 -13.75
CA LYS A 48 -12.10 7.98 -15.02
C LYS A 48 -13.42 7.21 -14.84
N LEU A 49 -13.78 6.89 -13.60
CA LEU A 49 -15.05 6.23 -13.29
C LEU A 49 -16.23 7.19 -13.54
N PRO A 50 -17.43 6.67 -13.85
CA PRO A 50 -18.64 7.47 -13.94
C PRO A 50 -18.89 8.33 -12.71
N ALA A 51 -19.56 9.47 -12.90
CA ALA A 51 -19.87 10.42 -11.83
C ALA A 51 -20.71 9.81 -10.69
N GLU A 52 -21.45 8.75 -10.99
CA GLU A 52 -22.22 7.96 -10.03
C GLU A 52 -21.68 6.55 -9.99
N SER A 53 -20.73 6.30 -9.11
CA SER A 53 -20.11 4.98 -8.96
C SER A 53 -20.19 4.48 -7.52
N ARG A 54 -20.38 3.18 -7.36
CA ARG A 54 -20.24 2.48 -6.10
C ARG A 54 -18.86 1.86 -6.04
N ILE A 55 -18.09 2.26 -5.06
CA ILE A 55 -16.68 1.91 -4.91
C ILE A 55 -16.48 1.16 -3.60
N LEU A 56 -15.76 0.05 -3.65
CA LEU A 56 -15.27 -0.68 -2.49
C LEU A 56 -13.76 -0.56 -2.43
N GLU A 57 -13.19 -0.15 -1.31
CA GLU A 57 -11.76 -0.32 -1.06
C GLU A 57 -11.54 -1.40 0.00
N LEU A 58 -10.67 -2.35 -0.33
CA LEU A 58 -10.22 -3.42 0.53
C LEU A 58 -8.84 -3.03 1.09
N GLY A 59 -8.66 -3.10 2.42
CA GLY A 59 -7.44 -2.70 3.08
C GLY A 59 -7.17 -1.19 2.92
N CYS A 60 -8.12 -0.35 3.33
CA CYS A 60 -8.02 1.10 3.14
C CYS A 60 -6.96 1.79 4.03
N GLY A 61 -6.42 1.07 5.03
CA GLY A 61 -5.51 1.64 6.01
C GLY A 61 -6.08 2.88 6.67
N SER A 62 -5.27 3.92 6.83
CA SER A 62 -5.70 5.22 7.37
C SER A 62 -6.47 6.10 6.36
N ALA A 63 -6.81 5.59 5.17
CA ALA A 63 -7.55 6.28 4.11
C ALA A 63 -6.86 7.56 3.57
N GLU A 64 -5.54 7.63 3.58
CA GLU A 64 -4.76 8.82 3.17
C GLU A 64 -5.03 9.23 1.72
N MET A 65 -5.28 8.30 0.79
CA MET A 65 -5.65 8.64 -0.58
C MET A 65 -6.94 9.47 -0.63
N TRP A 66 -7.95 9.06 0.10
CA TRP A 66 -9.24 9.75 0.13
C TRP A 66 -9.16 11.10 0.83
N LYS A 67 -8.34 11.20 1.87
CA LYS A 67 -8.05 12.46 2.58
C LYS A 67 -7.35 13.45 1.64
N GLU A 68 -6.27 13.04 0.99
CA GLU A 68 -5.48 13.89 0.09
C GLU A 68 -6.27 14.31 -1.15
N CYS A 69 -7.09 13.41 -1.69
CA CYS A 69 -7.90 13.68 -2.89
C CYS A 69 -9.34 14.10 -2.60
N SER A 70 -9.67 14.46 -1.36
CA SER A 70 -11.05 14.71 -0.91
C SER A 70 -11.82 15.74 -1.77
N SER A 71 -11.18 16.81 -2.21
CA SER A 71 -11.76 17.83 -3.08
C SER A 71 -12.04 17.37 -4.51
N ARG A 72 -11.46 16.25 -4.91
CA ARG A 72 -11.58 15.67 -6.27
C ARG A 72 -12.65 14.59 -6.36
N ILE A 73 -13.19 14.13 -5.24
CA ILE A 73 -14.17 13.03 -5.21
C ILE A 73 -15.52 13.52 -5.75
N PRO A 74 -16.08 12.93 -6.82
CA PRO A 74 -17.40 13.29 -7.33
C PRO A 74 -18.49 13.12 -6.27
N ALA A 75 -19.48 14.01 -6.26
CA ALA A 75 -20.55 14.01 -5.25
C ALA A 75 -21.41 12.73 -5.30
N GLY A 76 -21.58 12.12 -6.48
CA GLY A 76 -22.38 10.92 -6.67
C GLY A 76 -21.68 9.61 -6.32
N TRP A 77 -20.40 9.61 -5.93
CA TRP A 77 -19.75 8.37 -5.55
C TRP A 77 -20.21 7.90 -4.17
N VAL A 78 -20.56 6.61 -4.08
CA VAL A 78 -20.83 5.90 -2.83
C VAL A 78 -19.63 5.02 -2.53
N ILE A 79 -18.90 5.36 -1.46
CA ILE A 79 -17.60 4.76 -1.14
C ILE A 79 -17.71 3.97 0.16
N THR A 80 -17.36 2.69 0.08
CA THR A 80 -17.20 1.80 1.23
C THR A 80 -15.72 1.53 1.42
N LEU A 81 -15.20 1.89 2.59
CA LEU A 81 -13.82 1.68 3.00
C LEU A 81 -13.78 0.51 3.98
N THR A 82 -12.95 -0.47 3.68
CA THR A 82 -12.84 -1.65 4.52
C THR A 82 -11.39 -1.96 4.87
N ASP A 83 -11.20 -2.50 6.06
CA ASP A 83 -9.90 -3.02 6.50
C ASP A 83 -10.14 -4.24 7.41
N LEU A 84 -9.15 -5.11 7.53
CA LEU A 84 -9.19 -6.22 8.48
C LEU A 84 -8.95 -5.72 9.91
N SER A 85 -8.19 -4.62 10.06
CA SER A 85 -7.84 -3.98 11.33
C SER A 85 -8.87 -2.92 11.72
N GLU A 86 -9.49 -3.06 12.89
CA GLU A 86 -10.34 -2.03 13.48
C GLU A 86 -9.57 -0.74 13.76
N GLY A 87 -8.31 -0.85 14.21
CA GLY A 87 -7.48 0.33 14.47
C GLY A 87 -7.19 1.16 13.21
N MET A 88 -7.09 0.50 12.03
CA MET A 88 -7.00 1.19 10.75
C MET A 88 -8.32 1.88 10.38
N LEU A 89 -9.46 1.23 10.58
CA LEU A 89 -10.77 1.84 10.34
C LEU A 89 -11.02 3.06 11.24
N ASP A 90 -10.61 2.98 12.50
CA ASP A 90 -10.66 4.13 13.43
C ASP A 90 -9.78 5.29 12.94
N ALA A 91 -8.59 5.00 12.43
CA ALA A 91 -7.71 6.02 11.84
C ALA A 91 -8.31 6.61 10.57
N ALA A 92 -8.86 5.78 9.68
CA ALA A 92 -9.55 6.22 8.47
C ALA A 92 -10.75 7.12 8.79
N TRP A 93 -11.56 6.74 9.75
CA TRP A 93 -12.69 7.55 10.20
C TRP A 93 -12.23 8.92 10.71
N ARG A 94 -11.25 8.96 11.63
CA ARG A 94 -10.69 10.23 12.14
C ARG A 94 -10.15 11.12 11.03
N ASN A 95 -9.50 10.53 10.03
CA ASN A 95 -8.94 11.26 8.91
C ASN A 95 -10.00 11.85 7.97
N LEU A 96 -11.17 11.19 7.85
CA LEU A 96 -12.19 11.57 6.86
C LEU A 96 -13.39 12.34 7.43
N VAL A 97 -13.67 12.20 8.74
CA VAL A 97 -14.75 12.95 9.41
C VAL A 97 -14.73 14.46 9.11
N PRO A 98 -13.57 15.15 9.09
CA PRO A 98 -13.55 16.61 8.85
C PRO A 98 -14.09 17.03 7.48
N PHE A 99 -14.19 16.12 6.52
CA PHE A 99 -14.67 16.43 5.16
C PHE A 99 -16.20 16.36 5.01
N GLY A 100 -16.92 15.96 6.08
CA GLY A 100 -18.40 15.96 6.11
C GLY A 100 -19.06 15.05 5.07
N ARG A 101 -18.33 14.06 4.52
CA ARG A 101 -18.80 13.16 3.48
C ARG A 101 -19.19 11.79 4.07
N ASN A 102 -20.25 11.20 3.56
CA ASN A 102 -20.71 9.87 3.99
C ASN A 102 -19.85 8.77 3.36
N PHE A 103 -18.75 8.41 4.04
CA PHE A 103 -18.06 7.15 3.79
C PHE A 103 -18.68 6.06 4.66
N LYS A 104 -18.78 4.83 4.13
CA LYS A 104 -19.05 3.65 4.95
C LYS A 104 -17.74 3.04 5.40
N PHE A 105 -17.67 2.62 6.66
CA PHE A 105 -16.50 1.92 7.24
C PHE A 105 -16.96 0.56 7.73
N GLU A 106 -16.34 -0.51 7.25
CA GLU A 106 -16.74 -1.88 7.60
C GLU A 106 -15.50 -2.75 7.79
N GLN A 107 -15.42 -3.50 8.89
CA GLN A 107 -14.39 -4.51 9.04
C GLN A 107 -14.67 -5.66 8.06
N MET A 108 -13.66 -6.04 7.25
CA MET A 108 -13.87 -7.02 6.20
C MET A 108 -12.59 -7.74 5.81
N ASP A 109 -12.68 -9.06 5.62
CA ASP A 109 -11.65 -9.85 4.98
C ASP A 109 -11.91 -9.89 3.46
N ALA A 110 -10.89 -9.56 2.66
CA ALA A 110 -10.96 -9.62 1.21
C ALA A 110 -11.28 -11.03 0.67
N GLN A 111 -11.04 -12.06 1.48
CA GLN A 111 -11.36 -13.47 1.16
C GLN A 111 -12.84 -13.81 1.39
N SER A 112 -13.63 -12.89 1.97
CA SER A 112 -15.06 -13.08 2.26
C SER A 112 -15.78 -11.74 2.28
N ILE A 113 -16.11 -11.23 1.09
CA ILE A 113 -16.73 -9.92 0.91
C ILE A 113 -18.24 -10.00 1.18
N SER A 114 -18.71 -9.28 2.21
CA SER A 114 -20.11 -9.31 2.69
C SER A 114 -21.10 -8.56 1.80
N TYR A 115 -20.87 -8.56 0.49
CA TYR A 115 -21.75 -7.93 -0.50
C TYR A 115 -22.21 -8.92 -1.56
N GLY A 116 -23.40 -8.69 -2.12
CA GLY A 116 -23.94 -9.49 -3.21
C GLY A 116 -23.16 -9.35 -4.52
N ASN A 117 -23.45 -10.24 -5.46
CA ASN A 117 -22.86 -10.19 -6.80
C ASN A 117 -23.14 -8.84 -7.49
N LYS A 118 -22.18 -8.35 -8.27
CA LYS A 118 -22.34 -7.14 -9.12
C LYS A 118 -22.77 -5.90 -8.31
N ALA A 119 -22.26 -5.72 -7.10
CA ALA A 119 -22.61 -4.61 -6.21
C ALA A 119 -21.82 -3.32 -6.51
N PHE A 120 -20.62 -3.42 -7.10
CA PHE A 120 -19.67 -2.32 -7.22
C PHE A 120 -19.25 -2.07 -8.67
N ASP A 121 -19.04 -0.79 -9.00
CA ASP A 121 -18.47 -0.35 -10.28
C ASP A 121 -16.95 -0.46 -10.27
N ALA A 122 -16.33 -0.28 -9.10
CA ALA A 122 -14.91 -0.47 -8.90
C ALA A 122 -14.60 -1.08 -7.54
N VAL A 123 -13.54 -1.89 -7.50
CA VAL A 123 -12.87 -2.37 -6.28
C VAL A 123 -11.44 -1.86 -6.29
N ILE A 124 -10.98 -1.31 -5.17
CA ILE A 124 -9.62 -0.82 -4.98
C ILE A 124 -8.93 -1.74 -3.98
N ALA A 125 -7.69 -2.09 -4.27
CA ALA A 125 -6.81 -2.88 -3.42
C ALA A 125 -5.42 -2.23 -3.37
N ASN A 126 -5.29 -1.14 -2.59
CA ASN A 126 -4.06 -0.37 -2.51
C ASN A 126 -3.07 -1.05 -1.56
N HIS A 127 -1.94 -1.55 -2.11
CA HIS A 127 -0.85 -2.15 -1.33
C HIS A 127 -1.31 -3.19 -0.29
N MET A 128 -2.32 -4.01 -0.64
CA MET A 128 -2.88 -4.98 0.31
C MET A 128 -2.90 -6.44 -0.19
N LEU A 129 -2.96 -6.70 -1.50
CA LEU A 129 -3.10 -8.06 -2.03
C LEU A 129 -1.94 -8.99 -1.65
N TYR A 130 -0.75 -8.48 -1.42
CA TYR A 130 0.37 -9.27 -0.93
C TYR A 130 0.24 -9.68 0.54
N HIS A 131 -0.69 -9.11 1.28
CA HIS A 131 -1.02 -9.49 2.66
C HIS A 131 -2.13 -10.57 2.75
N VAL A 132 -2.78 -10.87 1.64
CA VAL A 132 -3.89 -11.84 1.60
C VAL A 132 -3.34 -13.27 1.54
N PRO A 133 -3.68 -14.16 2.50
CA PRO A 133 -3.21 -15.53 2.50
C PRO A 133 -3.68 -16.32 1.27
N ASP A 134 -4.97 -16.31 0.99
CA ASP A 134 -5.60 -16.94 -0.18
C ASP A 134 -6.02 -15.87 -1.19
N ARG A 135 -5.08 -15.45 -2.06
CA ARG A 135 -5.35 -14.44 -3.08
C ARG A 135 -6.29 -14.90 -4.17
N GLU A 136 -6.28 -16.18 -4.51
CA GLU A 136 -7.22 -16.72 -5.50
C GLU A 136 -8.65 -16.52 -5.03
N LYS A 137 -8.91 -16.86 -3.77
CA LYS A 137 -10.22 -16.65 -3.15
C LYS A 137 -10.59 -15.16 -3.10
N ALA A 138 -9.67 -14.29 -2.72
CA ALA A 138 -9.92 -12.84 -2.70
C ALA A 138 -10.19 -12.30 -4.11
N LEU A 139 -9.43 -12.71 -5.12
CA LEU A 139 -9.65 -12.29 -6.51
C LEU A 139 -10.97 -12.81 -7.07
N ALA A 140 -11.38 -14.03 -6.69
CA ALA A 140 -12.70 -14.55 -7.04
C ALA A 140 -13.84 -13.73 -6.39
N GLU A 141 -13.70 -13.35 -5.12
CA GLU A 141 -14.67 -12.51 -4.42
C GLU A 141 -14.72 -11.09 -5.03
N ILE A 142 -13.58 -10.50 -5.31
CA ILE A 142 -13.49 -9.20 -6.00
C ILE A 142 -14.22 -9.26 -7.35
N LYS A 143 -13.94 -10.28 -8.15
CA LYS A 143 -14.62 -10.49 -9.43
C LYS A 143 -16.13 -10.68 -9.24
N ARG A 144 -16.55 -11.43 -8.22
CA ARG A 144 -17.96 -11.69 -7.93
C ARG A 144 -18.73 -10.40 -7.63
N VAL A 145 -18.17 -9.52 -6.78
CA VAL A 145 -18.85 -8.29 -6.37
C VAL A 145 -18.77 -7.16 -7.39
N LEU A 146 -17.82 -7.22 -8.35
CA LEU A 146 -17.77 -6.27 -9.45
C LEU A 146 -18.92 -6.48 -10.42
N LYS A 147 -19.52 -5.41 -10.93
CA LYS A 147 -20.44 -5.40 -12.05
C LYS A 147 -19.74 -5.87 -13.34
N ASP A 148 -20.50 -6.25 -14.33
CA ASP A 148 -19.97 -6.51 -15.67
C ASP A 148 -19.41 -5.19 -16.23
N GLY A 149 -18.16 -5.22 -16.72
CA GLY A 149 -17.39 -4.02 -17.08
C GLY A 149 -16.83 -3.23 -15.89
N GLY A 150 -17.07 -3.68 -14.65
CA GLY A 150 -16.48 -3.09 -13.44
C GLY A 150 -14.98 -3.34 -13.37
N ARG A 151 -14.27 -2.53 -12.56
CA ARG A 151 -12.81 -2.47 -12.56
C ARG A 151 -12.21 -2.80 -11.20
N LEU A 152 -11.19 -3.64 -11.20
CA LEU A 152 -10.24 -3.76 -10.10
C LEU A 152 -9.07 -2.81 -10.35
N MET A 153 -8.72 -2.02 -9.34
CA MET A 153 -7.49 -1.23 -9.29
C MET A 153 -6.64 -1.73 -8.14
N ALA A 154 -5.53 -2.39 -8.46
CA ALA A 154 -4.64 -2.99 -7.46
C ALA A 154 -3.25 -2.36 -7.57
N THR A 155 -2.75 -1.80 -6.48
CA THR A 155 -1.38 -1.29 -6.43
C THR A 155 -0.46 -2.23 -5.70
N THR A 156 0.80 -2.27 -6.15
CA THR A 156 1.86 -3.05 -5.53
C THR A 156 3.23 -2.48 -5.87
N VAL A 157 4.26 -3.15 -5.41
CA VAL A 157 5.66 -2.82 -5.68
C VAL A 157 6.32 -3.85 -6.59
N GLY A 158 7.34 -3.42 -7.30
CA GLY A 158 8.22 -4.29 -8.08
C GLY A 158 9.48 -4.71 -7.31
N ALA A 159 10.27 -5.56 -7.94
CA ALA A 159 11.46 -6.16 -7.33
C ALA A 159 12.56 -5.13 -6.98
N GLY A 160 12.58 -3.98 -7.65
CA GLY A 160 13.56 -2.91 -7.39
C GLY A 160 13.17 -1.95 -6.27
N HIS A 161 11.97 -2.09 -5.70
CA HIS A 161 11.47 -1.12 -4.72
C HIS A 161 12.28 -1.09 -3.43
N MET A 162 12.79 0.10 -3.06
CA MET A 162 13.55 0.35 -1.82
C MET A 162 14.80 -0.54 -1.66
N GLN A 163 15.41 -0.95 -2.78
CA GLN A 163 16.51 -1.93 -2.78
C GLN A 163 17.73 -1.49 -1.95
N GLU A 164 18.00 -0.20 -1.83
CA GLU A 164 19.11 0.35 -1.03
C GLU A 164 18.90 0.06 0.46
N MET A 165 17.67 0.12 0.96
CA MET A 165 17.35 -0.24 2.35
C MET A 165 17.67 -1.70 2.65
N TYR A 166 17.35 -2.60 1.71
CA TYR A 166 17.71 -4.01 1.87
C TYR A 166 19.22 -4.24 1.88
N GLN A 167 19.96 -3.43 1.10
CA GLN A 167 21.43 -3.50 1.09
C GLN A 167 22.01 -3.06 2.43
N TRP A 168 21.48 -2.01 3.06
CA TRP A 168 21.92 -1.58 4.40
C TRP A 168 21.63 -2.65 5.45
N LEU A 169 20.41 -3.17 5.47
CA LEU A 169 20.03 -4.25 6.39
C LEU A 169 20.90 -5.50 6.20
N LYS A 170 21.17 -5.89 4.96
CA LYS A 170 22.01 -7.05 4.67
C LYS A 170 23.44 -6.89 5.14
N ARG A 171 23.98 -5.67 5.12
CA ARG A 171 25.35 -5.39 5.58
C ARG A 171 25.52 -5.51 7.09
N VAL A 172 24.52 -5.13 7.86
CA VAL A 172 24.58 -5.16 9.32
C VAL A 172 24.08 -6.48 9.91
N ASN A 173 23.17 -7.17 9.23
CA ASN A 173 22.57 -8.43 9.68
C ASN A 173 22.67 -9.51 8.61
N THR A 174 23.73 -10.34 8.70
CA THR A 174 23.97 -11.41 7.71
C THR A 174 23.13 -12.67 7.94
N ASN A 175 22.55 -12.84 9.14
CA ASN A 175 21.93 -14.10 9.56
C ASN A 175 20.38 -14.08 9.55
N GLN A 176 19.77 -12.90 9.61
CA GLN A 176 18.33 -12.75 9.59
C GLN A 176 17.96 -11.89 8.37
N ARG A 177 17.51 -12.50 7.32
CA ARG A 177 16.85 -11.79 6.25
C ARG A 177 15.37 -11.76 6.59
N PRO A 178 14.77 -10.57 6.83
CA PRO A 178 13.36 -10.47 6.59
C PRO A 178 13.16 -10.95 5.15
N ASP A 179 12.24 -11.87 4.92
CA ASP A 179 11.95 -12.39 3.57
C ASP A 179 11.14 -11.31 2.80
N MET A 180 11.70 -10.09 2.79
CA MET A 180 11.13 -8.91 2.14
C MET A 180 11.14 -9.03 0.62
N PHE A 181 11.86 -10.06 0.10
CA PHE A 181 11.90 -10.39 -1.32
C PHE A 181 10.81 -11.38 -1.74
N SER A 182 10.10 -11.98 -0.79
CA SER A 182 9.01 -12.90 -1.08
C SER A 182 7.64 -12.24 -1.13
N ASN A 183 7.58 -10.98 -1.56
CA ASN A 183 6.28 -10.35 -1.82
C ASN A 183 5.50 -11.23 -2.81
N PRO A 184 4.40 -11.84 -2.38
CA PRO A 184 3.70 -12.82 -3.19
C PRO A 184 2.84 -12.19 -4.29
N PHE A 185 2.71 -10.86 -4.33
CA PHE A 185 2.02 -10.11 -5.37
C PHE A 185 2.81 -8.86 -5.75
N THR A 186 3.54 -8.92 -6.86
CA THR A 186 4.44 -7.86 -7.34
C THR A 186 4.05 -7.37 -8.74
N LEU A 187 4.71 -6.31 -9.22
CA LEU A 187 4.54 -5.84 -10.60
C LEU A 187 4.96 -6.89 -11.64
N GLU A 188 5.85 -7.81 -11.27
CA GLU A 188 6.36 -8.86 -12.15
C GLU A 188 5.41 -10.07 -12.24
N ASN A 189 4.78 -10.46 -11.12
CA ASN A 189 3.94 -11.67 -11.05
C ASN A 189 2.43 -11.40 -10.99
N GLY A 190 2.03 -10.18 -10.66
CA GLY A 190 0.62 -9.83 -10.44
C GLY A 190 -0.24 -10.01 -11.69
N ARG A 191 0.31 -9.71 -12.89
CA ARG A 191 -0.44 -9.89 -14.14
C ARG A 191 -0.87 -11.33 -14.36
N VAL A 192 0.00 -12.30 -14.07
CA VAL A 192 -0.31 -13.73 -14.22
C VAL A 192 -1.44 -14.13 -13.29
N GLN A 193 -1.36 -13.75 -12.02
CA GLN A 193 -2.39 -14.04 -11.02
C GLN A 193 -3.74 -13.39 -11.38
N LEU A 194 -3.74 -12.15 -11.86
CA LEU A 194 -4.96 -11.45 -12.28
C LEU A 194 -5.58 -12.05 -13.53
N SER A 195 -4.77 -12.61 -14.47
CA SER A 195 -5.26 -13.15 -15.74
C SER A 195 -6.13 -14.40 -15.60
N GLU A 196 -6.12 -15.06 -14.46
CA GLU A 196 -7.03 -16.17 -14.13
C GLU A 196 -8.47 -15.68 -13.90
N PHE A 197 -8.64 -14.42 -13.54
CA PHE A 197 -9.94 -13.82 -13.21
C PHE A 197 -10.40 -12.74 -14.19
N PHE A 198 -9.48 -12.02 -14.82
CA PHE A 198 -9.77 -10.84 -15.64
C PHE A 198 -9.14 -10.98 -17.03
N SER A 199 -9.89 -10.62 -18.07
CA SER A 199 -9.44 -10.75 -19.46
C SER A 199 -8.64 -9.54 -19.96
N GLN A 200 -8.89 -8.37 -19.40
CA GLN A 200 -8.24 -7.11 -19.79
C GLN A 200 -7.48 -6.56 -18.62
N ILE A 201 -6.15 -6.58 -18.70
CA ILE A 201 -5.27 -6.12 -17.63
C ILE A 201 -4.24 -5.16 -18.21
N SER A 202 -4.23 -3.95 -17.70
CA SER A 202 -3.17 -2.97 -17.94
C SER A 202 -2.32 -2.78 -16.70
N ILE A 203 -1.09 -2.33 -16.89
CA ILE A 203 -0.15 -2.00 -15.83
C ILE A 203 0.46 -0.63 -16.12
N ALA A 204 0.53 0.21 -15.10
CA ALA A 204 1.25 1.47 -15.13
C ALA A 204 2.25 1.52 -13.96
N ARG A 205 3.51 1.89 -14.25
CA ARG A 205 4.52 2.15 -13.22
C ARG A 205 4.53 3.63 -12.87
N TYR A 206 4.63 3.94 -11.60
CA TYR A 206 4.76 5.32 -11.11
C TYR A 206 6.22 5.76 -11.20
N PRO A 207 6.54 6.77 -12.04
CA PRO A 207 7.91 7.23 -12.22
C PRO A 207 8.33 8.09 -11.03
N ASP A 208 9.02 7.51 -10.06
CA ASP A 208 9.45 8.19 -8.85
C ASP A 208 10.68 7.54 -8.22
N ASN A 209 11.39 8.31 -7.40
CA ASN A 209 12.45 7.86 -6.50
C ASN A 209 12.38 8.70 -5.23
N LEU A 210 13.23 8.43 -4.24
CA LEU A 210 13.41 9.32 -3.10
C LEU A 210 14.80 9.93 -3.12
N LYS A 211 14.88 11.20 -2.70
CA LYS A 211 16.10 11.94 -2.40
C LYS A 211 16.02 12.40 -0.96
N ALA A 212 16.38 11.50 -0.05
CA ALA A 212 16.24 11.75 1.38
C ALA A 212 17.41 12.63 1.88
N THR A 213 17.05 13.69 2.60
CA THR A 213 18.01 14.61 3.24
C THR A 213 18.03 14.48 4.76
N GLU A 214 17.28 13.51 5.30
CA GLU A 214 17.16 13.26 6.73
C GLU A 214 17.35 11.77 7.03
N VAL A 215 18.36 11.44 7.82
CA VAL A 215 18.66 10.05 8.23
C VAL A 215 17.53 9.48 9.08
N ASP A 216 16.96 10.28 10.01
CA ASP A 216 15.88 9.87 10.89
C ASP A 216 14.64 9.36 10.14
N ALA A 217 14.29 9.98 9.02
CA ALA A 217 13.18 9.53 8.18
C ALA A 217 13.42 8.12 7.60
N ILE A 218 14.66 7.82 7.21
CA ILE A 218 15.05 6.50 6.71
C ILE A 218 15.00 5.46 7.83
N LEU A 219 15.54 5.79 9.00
CA LEU A 219 15.51 4.89 10.17
C LEU A 219 14.07 4.60 10.61
N LYS A 220 13.20 5.60 10.67
CA LYS A 220 11.77 5.42 10.97
C LYS A 220 11.09 4.47 9.97
N TYR A 221 11.38 4.63 8.68
CA TYR A 221 10.87 3.70 7.68
C TYR A 221 11.37 2.27 7.91
N ILE A 222 12.66 2.08 8.18
CA ILE A 222 13.26 0.77 8.47
C ILE A 222 12.55 0.15 9.68
N ILE A 223 12.46 0.86 10.80
CA ILE A 223 11.83 0.39 12.04
C ILE A 223 10.35 0.03 11.81
N SER A 224 9.62 0.84 11.02
CA SER A 224 8.20 0.58 10.70
C SER A 224 7.98 -0.66 9.83
N SER A 225 9.02 -1.09 9.10
CA SER A 225 8.96 -2.20 8.13
C SER A 225 9.48 -3.52 8.68
N ILE A 226 10.17 -3.49 9.81
CA ILE A 226 10.82 -4.63 10.42
C ILE A 226 10.28 -4.79 11.84
N SER A 227 10.13 -6.03 12.31
CA SER A 227 9.84 -6.27 13.72
C SER A 227 11.02 -5.80 14.56
N ALA A 228 10.76 -5.17 15.70
CA ALA A 228 11.80 -4.79 16.67
C ALA A 228 12.65 -6.00 17.14
N ALA A 229 12.15 -7.23 16.98
CA ALA A 229 12.89 -8.45 17.24
C ALA A 229 13.91 -8.81 16.14
N ASP A 230 13.82 -8.19 14.97
CA ASP A 230 14.63 -8.55 13.79
C ASP A 230 15.84 -7.60 13.58
N ILE A 231 15.96 -6.53 14.36
CA ILE A 231 17.08 -5.58 14.30
C ILE A 231 17.45 -5.09 15.71
N SER A 232 18.73 -5.15 16.05
CA SER A 232 19.25 -4.66 17.32
C SER A 232 19.57 -3.16 17.27
N MET A 233 19.64 -2.50 18.43
CA MET A 233 20.07 -1.10 18.52
C MET A 233 21.48 -0.89 17.96
N GLU A 234 22.40 -1.85 18.14
CA GLU A 234 23.75 -1.76 17.58
C GLU A 234 23.75 -1.77 16.07
N GLU A 235 22.89 -2.58 15.44
CA GLU A 235 22.71 -2.62 13.98
C GLU A 235 22.11 -1.33 13.46
N LEU A 236 21.11 -0.77 14.14
CA LEU A 236 20.52 0.53 13.78
C LEU A 236 21.56 1.64 13.85
N VAL A 237 22.39 1.70 14.88
CA VAL A 237 23.49 2.69 15.01
C VAL A 237 24.51 2.54 13.87
N LYS A 238 24.82 1.33 13.44
CA LYS A 238 25.71 1.12 12.27
C LYS A 238 25.10 1.68 10.99
N ILE A 239 23.79 1.43 10.77
CA ILE A 239 23.08 2.00 9.61
C ILE A 239 23.06 3.53 9.69
N GLU A 240 22.73 4.09 10.84
CA GLU A 240 22.70 5.54 11.07
C GLU A 240 24.04 6.21 10.76
N ASN A 241 25.14 5.64 11.23
CA ASN A 241 26.49 6.15 10.96
C ASN A 241 26.83 6.12 9.47
N GLU A 242 26.50 5.04 8.77
CA GLU A 242 26.70 4.92 7.31
C GLU A 242 25.87 5.95 6.54
N LEU A 243 24.60 6.10 6.87
CA LEU A 243 23.69 7.06 6.25
C LEU A 243 24.16 8.50 6.51
N THR A 244 24.58 8.81 7.74
CA THR A 244 25.09 10.12 8.11
C THR A 244 26.37 10.46 7.34
N ALA A 245 27.29 9.52 7.24
CA ALA A 245 28.53 9.71 6.45
C ALA A 245 28.21 9.94 4.97
N THR A 246 27.23 9.21 4.42
CA THR A 246 26.78 9.38 3.03
C THR A 246 26.15 10.76 2.84
N LEU A 247 25.28 11.18 3.74
CA LEU A 247 24.60 12.47 3.68
C LEU A 247 25.58 13.63 3.75
N VAL A 248 26.57 13.56 4.66
CA VAL A 248 27.63 14.57 4.78
C VAL A 248 28.45 14.68 3.50
N LYS A 249 28.74 13.56 2.83
CA LYS A 249 29.56 13.50 1.63
C LYS A 249 28.81 13.93 0.35
N ILE A 250 27.55 13.57 0.22
CA ILE A 250 26.78 13.66 -1.04
C ILE A 250 25.67 14.73 -0.95
N GLY A 251 25.15 15.03 0.25
CA GLY A 251 24.07 15.96 0.49
C GLY A 251 22.65 15.35 0.39
N GLU A 252 22.53 14.19 -0.24
CA GLU A 252 21.26 13.45 -0.33
C GLU A 252 21.52 11.94 -0.35
N ILE A 253 20.53 11.15 0.06
CA ILE A 253 20.54 9.70 -0.03
C ILE A 253 19.48 9.29 -1.06
N PHE A 254 19.94 8.71 -2.17
CA PHE A 254 19.07 8.22 -3.22
C PHE A 254 18.50 6.85 -2.86
N ILE A 255 17.16 6.68 -3.04
CA ILE A 255 16.47 5.42 -2.81
C ILE A 255 15.55 5.16 -4.00
N THR A 256 15.71 4.00 -4.61
CA THR A 256 14.93 3.56 -5.75
C THR A 256 13.48 3.27 -5.35
N LYS A 257 12.52 3.79 -6.10
CA LYS A 257 11.12 3.39 -6.01
C LYS A 257 10.71 2.60 -7.24
N ASP A 258 10.00 1.51 -7.02
CA ASP A 258 9.38 0.71 -8.06
C ASP A 258 7.98 0.35 -7.59
N SER A 259 7.02 1.18 -7.93
CA SER A 259 5.62 1.03 -7.54
C SER A 259 4.73 1.19 -8.76
N GLY A 260 3.57 0.57 -8.75
CA GLY A 260 2.66 0.66 -9.88
C GLY A 260 1.24 0.19 -9.57
N LEU A 261 0.41 0.30 -10.58
CA LEU A 261 -1.01 0.01 -10.53
C LEU A 261 -1.38 -0.94 -11.67
N PHE A 262 -2.09 -1.99 -11.33
CA PHE A 262 -2.85 -2.82 -12.24
C PHE A 262 -4.28 -2.30 -12.33
N GLU A 263 -4.80 -2.14 -13.54
CA GLU A 263 -6.22 -1.98 -13.81
C GLU A 263 -6.70 -3.24 -14.55
N ALA A 264 -7.68 -3.94 -13.97
CA ALA A 264 -8.24 -5.16 -14.53
C ALA A 264 -9.76 -5.02 -14.68
N ILE A 265 -10.32 -5.39 -15.84
CA ILE A 265 -11.74 -5.21 -16.18
C ILE A 265 -12.41 -6.59 -16.16
N LYS A 266 -13.56 -6.67 -15.48
CA LYS A 266 -14.43 -7.85 -15.44
C LYS A 266 -15.20 -8.02 -16.73
#